data_19cc657cd71cf14ddaf9274aefe90308
#
_entry.id   19cc657cd71cf14ddaf9274aefe90308
#
_cell.length_a   1.000
_cell.length_b   1.000
_cell.length_c   1.000
_cell.angle_alpha   90.00
_cell.angle_beta   90.00
_cell.angle_gamma   90.00
#
_symmetry.space_group_name_H-M   'P 1'
#
loop_
_entity.id
_entity.type
_entity.pdbx_description
1 polymer ?
#
loop_
_entity_poly.entity_id
_entity_poly.type
_entity_poly.pdbx_seq_one_letter_code
_entity_poly.pdbx_strand_id
1 'polypeptide(L)'
;NDKVDPVGACVGMRGSRVKNIVRELNNEKVDIIRWSSDPKEFVLEALKPAKVKNLTFDTEKKSVTIAVDEDQLSLAIGKKGQNARLTSRLTGWEINIQKDTSATTAVEQKVAQAAQALLAALPITEEQATTLVKSGFTNLEGLRDADVQDLVDILGIDEAKAREIHEAVKEPETAQ
;
A
#
# COMPACT_ATOMS: atom_id res chain seq x y z
N ASN A 1 18.43 24.38 -21.04
CA ASN A 1 17.94 24.25 -22.41
C ASN A 1 17.02 23.02 -22.48
N ASP A 2 15.72 23.25 -22.55
CA ASP A 2 14.67 22.20 -22.47
C ASP A 2 14.72 21.19 -23.63
N LYS A 3 15.55 21.46 -24.62
CA LYS A 3 15.74 20.59 -25.80
C LYS A 3 16.87 19.56 -25.63
N VAL A 4 17.59 19.57 -24.52
CA VAL A 4 18.71 18.67 -24.27
C VAL A 4 18.34 17.71 -23.14
N ASP A 5 18.42 16.38 -23.42
CA ASP A 5 18.36 15.38 -22.37
C ASP A 5 19.70 15.36 -21.59
N PRO A 6 19.73 15.86 -20.35
CA PRO A 6 20.98 15.96 -19.59
C PRO A 6 21.53 14.59 -19.20
N VAL A 7 20.67 13.62 -18.92
CA VAL A 7 21.08 12.26 -18.55
C VAL A 7 21.67 11.55 -19.76
N GLY A 8 20.98 11.58 -20.90
CA GLY A 8 21.46 11.00 -22.13
C GLY A 8 22.79 11.61 -22.60
N ALA A 9 22.96 12.93 -22.42
CA ALA A 9 24.21 13.62 -22.72
C ALA A 9 25.38 13.15 -21.83
N CYS A 10 25.14 12.89 -20.55
CA CYS A 10 26.14 12.34 -19.62
C CYS A 10 26.47 10.87 -19.92
N VAL A 11 25.45 10.07 -20.22
CA VAL A 11 25.61 8.64 -20.56
C VAL A 11 26.39 8.46 -21.84
N GLY A 12 26.13 9.30 -22.84
CA GLY A 12 26.70 9.24 -24.16
C GLY A 12 26.15 8.09 -25.03
N MET A 13 26.50 8.09 -26.32
CA MET A 13 26.01 7.05 -27.23
C MET A 13 26.39 5.65 -26.75
N ARG A 14 25.37 4.79 -26.58
CA ARG A 14 25.55 3.40 -26.09
C ARG A 14 26.29 3.31 -24.74
N GLY A 15 26.24 4.36 -23.93
CA GLY A 15 26.88 4.41 -22.62
C GLY A 15 28.42 4.64 -22.69
N SER A 16 28.95 5.15 -23.81
CA SER A 16 30.40 5.29 -24.01
C SER A 16 31.06 6.17 -22.95
N ARG A 17 30.44 7.27 -22.56
CA ARG A 17 31.01 8.18 -21.55
C ARG A 17 31.00 7.56 -20.16
N VAL A 18 29.87 6.98 -19.74
CA VAL A 18 29.77 6.29 -18.44
C VAL A 18 30.75 5.11 -18.36
N LYS A 19 30.88 4.31 -19.41
CA LYS A 19 31.84 3.19 -19.46
C LYS A 19 33.27 3.65 -19.25
N ASN A 20 33.65 4.79 -19.78
CA ASN A 20 35.01 5.33 -19.58
C ASN A 20 35.22 5.72 -18.10
N ILE A 21 34.24 6.41 -17.50
CA ILE A 21 34.28 6.79 -16.07
C ILE A 21 34.33 5.54 -15.18
N VAL A 22 33.47 4.54 -15.43
CA VAL A 22 33.47 3.27 -14.69
C VAL A 22 34.83 2.58 -14.76
N ARG A 23 35.48 2.62 -15.93
CA ARG A 23 36.82 2.02 -16.10
C ARG A 23 37.89 2.77 -15.29
N GLU A 24 37.83 4.09 -15.23
CA GLU A 24 38.75 4.91 -14.42
C GLU A 24 38.50 4.71 -12.89
N LEU A 25 37.28 4.40 -12.51
CA LEU A 25 36.90 4.09 -11.12
C LEU A 25 37.04 2.60 -10.75
N ASN A 26 37.96 1.87 -11.40
CA ASN A 26 38.20 0.46 -11.12
C ASN A 26 36.94 -0.44 -11.22
N ASN A 27 36.10 -0.19 -12.22
CA ASN A 27 34.82 -0.85 -12.46
C ASN A 27 33.76 -0.65 -11.36
N GLU A 28 33.85 0.44 -10.59
CA GLU A 28 32.77 0.83 -9.69
C GLU A 28 31.55 1.27 -10.49
N LYS A 29 30.38 0.81 -10.07
CA LYS A 29 29.11 1.19 -10.74
C LYS A 29 28.80 2.66 -10.49
N VAL A 30 28.45 3.36 -11.56
CA VAL A 30 28.03 4.76 -11.55
C VAL A 30 26.60 4.86 -12.04
N ASP A 31 25.73 5.43 -11.21
CA ASP A 31 24.37 5.77 -11.57
C ASP A 31 24.27 7.27 -11.82
N ILE A 32 23.61 7.67 -12.91
CA ILE A 32 23.39 9.07 -13.27
C ILE A 32 21.95 9.41 -12.99
N ILE A 33 21.75 10.37 -12.10
CA ILE A 33 20.42 10.79 -11.62
C ILE A 33 20.19 12.22 -12.02
N ARG A 34 18.99 12.52 -12.53
CA ARG A 34 18.60 13.89 -12.84
C ARG A 34 18.41 14.66 -11.53
N TRP A 35 19.12 15.79 -11.41
CA TRP A 35 18.92 16.67 -10.27
C TRP A 35 17.59 17.40 -10.38
N SER A 36 16.88 17.53 -9.28
CA SER A 36 15.71 18.39 -9.12
C SER A 36 15.84 19.25 -7.86
N SER A 37 15.30 20.46 -7.91
CA SER A 37 15.18 21.33 -6.73
C SER A 37 14.04 20.87 -5.80
N ASP A 38 13.06 20.11 -6.35
CA ASP A 38 12.01 19.49 -5.56
C ASP A 38 12.54 18.21 -4.89
N PRO A 39 12.56 18.13 -3.55
CA PRO A 39 13.02 16.96 -2.84
C PRO A 39 12.25 15.69 -3.20
N LYS A 40 10.95 15.81 -3.49
CA LYS A 40 10.11 14.69 -3.87
C LYS A 40 10.54 14.09 -5.19
N GLU A 41 10.69 14.93 -6.22
CA GLU A 41 11.16 14.49 -7.52
C GLU A 41 12.58 13.91 -7.43
N PHE A 42 13.46 14.54 -6.65
CA PHE A 42 14.85 14.11 -6.53
C PHE A 42 14.98 12.73 -5.86
N VAL A 43 14.19 12.48 -4.80
CA VAL A 43 14.13 11.15 -4.16
C VAL A 43 13.58 10.09 -5.12
N LEU A 44 12.51 10.43 -5.88
CA LEU A 44 11.95 9.51 -6.88
C LEU A 44 12.94 9.15 -7.98
N GLU A 45 13.68 10.15 -8.49
CA GLU A 45 14.72 9.92 -9.49
C GLU A 45 15.87 9.04 -8.96
N ALA A 46 16.26 9.26 -7.69
CA ALA A 46 17.33 8.51 -7.05
C ALA A 46 16.97 7.04 -6.77
N LEU A 47 15.69 6.71 -6.66
CA LEU A 47 15.22 5.35 -6.42
C LEU A 47 14.93 4.55 -7.69
N LYS A 48 14.97 5.18 -8.87
CA LYS A 48 14.80 4.45 -10.12
C LYS A 48 15.82 3.31 -10.24
N PRO A 49 15.41 2.15 -10.77
CA PRO A 49 14.17 1.83 -11.46
C PRO A 49 13.03 1.34 -10.55
N ALA A 50 13.16 1.40 -9.22
CA ALA A 50 12.10 0.98 -8.30
C ALA A 50 10.86 1.89 -8.45
N LYS A 51 9.69 1.27 -8.44
CA LYS A 51 8.42 1.98 -8.52
C LYS A 51 7.94 2.33 -7.12
N VAL A 52 7.82 3.62 -6.86
CA VAL A 52 7.32 4.15 -5.58
C VAL A 52 5.83 4.45 -5.70
N LYS A 53 5.03 4.01 -4.73
CA LYS A 53 3.59 4.31 -4.67
C LYS A 53 3.30 5.58 -3.90
N ASN A 54 3.91 5.72 -2.73
CA ASN A 54 3.66 6.87 -1.87
C ASN A 54 4.95 7.37 -1.21
N LEU A 55 5.00 8.67 -0.97
CA LEU A 55 6.08 9.38 -0.31
C LEU A 55 5.50 10.31 0.76
N THR A 56 5.96 10.14 1.99
CA THR A 56 5.60 11.02 3.11
C THR A 56 6.86 11.65 3.66
N PHE A 57 6.92 12.98 3.67
CA PHE A 57 8.03 13.76 4.19
C PHE A 57 7.74 14.23 5.61
N ASP A 58 8.68 13.97 6.50
CA ASP A 58 8.75 14.55 7.84
C ASP A 58 9.88 15.59 7.84
N THR A 59 9.50 16.86 7.74
CA THR A 59 10.45 17.98 7.65
C THR A 59 11.17 18.24 8.97
N GLU A 60 10.55 17.92 10.11
CA GLU A 60 11.15 18.11 11.43
C GLU A 60 12.32 17.14 11.64
N LYS A 61 12.13 15.90 11.27
CA LYS A 61 13.14 14.83 11.38
C LYS A 61 14.05 14.71 10.16
N LYS A 62 13.77 15.48 9.08
CA LYS A 62 14.41 15.31 7.76
C LYS A 62 14.39 13.86 7.29
N SER A 63 13.25 13.19 7.47
CA SER A 63 13.06 11.80 7.05
C SER A 63 11.97 11.68 5.99
N VAL A 64 12.12 10.68 5.13
CA VAL A 64 11.17 10.34 4.08
C VAL A 64 10.76 8.89 4.23
N THR A 65 9.48 8.66 4.42
CA THR A 65 8.89 7.32 4.40
C THR A 65 8.39 7.02 2.99
N ILE A 66 8.86 5.92 2.43
CA ILE A 66 8.64 5.52 1.04
C ILE A 66 7.90 4.19 1.06
N ALA A 67 6.66 4.20 0.56
CA ALA A 67 5.86 3.00 0.40
C ALA A 67 6.02 2.45 -1.02
N VAL A 68 6.38 1.17 -1.10
CA VAL A 68 6.55 0.44 -2.35
C VAL A 68 5.81 -0.89 -2.32
N ASP A 69 5.52 -1.45 -3.48
CA ASP A 69 5.01 -2.82 -3.56
C ASP A 69 6.04 -3.83 -3.06
N GLU A 70 5.58 -4.98 -2.61
CA GLU A 70 6.42 -6.04 -2.05
C GLU A 70 7.50 -6.51 -3.05
N ASP A 71 7.15 -6.64 -4.32
CA ASP A 71 8.06 -6.99 -5.41
C ASP A 71 9.12 -5.91 -5.67
N GLN A 72 8.83 -4.63 -5.36
CA GLN A 72 9.75 -3.50 -5.52
C GLN A 72 10.64 -3.25 -4.31
N LEU A 73 10.31 -3.82 -3.14
CA LEU A 73 11.00 -3.55 -1.88
C LEU A 73 12.49 -3.86 -1.94
N SER A 74 12.84 -5.05 -2.45
CA SER A 74 14.24 -5.47 -2.59
C SER A 74 15.03 -4.58 -3.56
N LEU A 75 14.37 -4.09 -4.62
CA LEU A 75 14.97 -3.22 -5.61
C LEU A 75 15.19 -1.81 -5.04
N ALA A 76 14.21 -1.27 -4.32
CA ALA A 76 14.29 0.04 -3.70
C ALA A 76 15.37 0.10 -2.60
N ILE A 77 15.45 -0.91 -1.74
CA ILE A 77 16.46 -1.00 -0.68
C ILE A 77 17.84 -1.26 -1.29
N GLY A 78 17.92 -2.12 -2.31
CA GLY A 78 19.15 -2.58 -2.92
C GLY A 78 19.93 -3.56 -2.06
N LYS A 79 21.00 -4.14 -2.65
CA LYS A 79 21.85 -5.14 -1.97
C LYS A 79 22.48 -4.52 -0.71
N LYS A 80 22.22 -5.13 0.44
CA LYS A 80 22.70 -4.64 1.78
C LYS A 80 22.29 -3.20 2.10
N GLY A 81 21.15 -2.73 1.58
CA GLY A 81 20.67 -1.36 1.80
C GLY A 81 21.42 -0.28 1.02
N GLN A 82 22.13 -0.65 -0.03
CA GLN A 82 23.01 0.26 -0.77
C GLN A 82 22.23 1.39 -1.45
N ASN A 83 21.10 1.11 -2.10
CA ASN A 83 20.31 2.12 -2.79
C ASN A 83 19.71 3.12 -1.80
N ALA A 84 19.11 2.65 -0.72
CA ALA A 84 18.56 3.51 0.34
C ALA A 84 19.65 4.42 0.94
N ARG A 85 20.83 3.88 1.21
CA ARG A 85 21.96 4.63 1.78
C ARG A 85 22.50 5.67 0.81
N LEU A 86 22.64 5.33 -0.47
CA LEU A 86 23.10 6.26 -1.50
C LEU A 86 22.08 7.38 -1.72
N THR A 87 20.80 7.05 -1.79
CA THR A 87 19.72 8.04 -1.89
C THR A 87 19.73 8.99 -0.70
N SER A 88 19.88 8.46 0.52
CA SER A 88 19.97 9.27 1.74
C SER A 88 21.15 10.25 1.68
N ARG A 89 22.35 9.78 1.32
CA ARG A 89 23.54 10.64 1.18
C ARG A 89 23.40 11.69 0.09
N LEU A 90 22.76 11.33 -1.03
CA LEU A 90 22.59 12.22 -2.17
C LEU A 90 21.58 13.34 -1.88
N THR A 91 20.47 12.98 -1.25
CA THR A 91 19.35 13.91 -1.01
C THR A 91 19.44 14.65 0.31
N GLY A 92 20.23 14.15 1.25
CA GLY A 92 20.33 14.69 2.62
C GLY A 92 19.12 14.38 3.50
N TRP A 93 18.27 13.44 3.09
CA TRP A 93 17.11 12.95 3.83
C TRP A 93 17.35 11.53 4.34
N GLU A 94 16.87 11.21 5.53
CA GLU A 94 16.82 9.85 6.02
C GLU A 94 15.76 9.07 5.26
N ILE A 95 16.14 7.96 4.61
CA ILE A 95 15.28 7.18 3.74
C ILE A 95 14.77 5.94 4.45
N ASN A 96 13.46 5.89 4.70
CA ASN A 96 12.75 4.76 5.31
C ASN A 96 11.86 4.08 4.27
N ILE A 97 12.27 2.91 3.78
CA ILE A 97 11.53 2.16 2.76
C ILE A 97 10.71 1.07 3.44
N GLN A 98 9.42 1.03 3.16
CA GLN A 98 8.48 0.06 3.71
C GLN A 98 7.53 -0.48 2.63
N LYS A 99 6.93 -1.65 2.93
CA LYS A 99 5.86 -2.21 2.09
C LYS A 99 4.63 -1.32 2.15
N ASP A 100 4.00 -1.10 1.01
CA ASP A 100 2.72 -0.43 0.94
C ASP A 100 1.61 -1.33 1.50
N THR A 101 1.05 -0.93 2.62
CA THR A 101 -0.09 -1.60 3.27
C THR A 101 -1.41 -0.86 3.06
N SER A 102 -1.42 0.19 2.25
CA SER A 102 -2.58 1.06 2.08
C SER A 102 -3.82 0.32 1.56
N ALA A 103 -3.62 -0.61 0.63
CA ALA A 103 -4.71 -1.45 0.14
C ALA A 103 -5.27 -2.38 1.22
N THR A 104 -4.40 -3.01 2.01
CA THR A 104 -4.80 -3.88 3.12
C THR A 104 -5.54 -3.09 4.19
N THR A 105 -5.00 -1.94 4.58
CA THR A 105 -5.62 -1.05 5.58
C THR A 105 -6.97 -0.52 5.09
N ALA A 106 -7.11 -0.17 3.80
CA ALA A 106 -8.37 0.27 3.22
C ALA A 106 -9.43 -0.84 3.20
N VAL A 107 -9.03 -2.08 2.92
CA VAL A 107 -9.91 -3.25 3.00
C VAL A 107 -10.32 -3.53 4.44
N GLU A 108 -9.37 -3.52 5.38
CA GLU A 108 -9.64 -3.70 6.81
C GLU A 108 -10.59 -2.63 7.36
N GLN A 109 -10.40 -1.37 6.98
CA GLN A 109 -11.31 -0.28 7.36
C GLN A 109 -12.72 -0.47 6.81
N LYS A 110 -12.86 -0.89 5.55
CA LYS A 110 -14.18 -1.21 4.97
C LYS A 110 -14.84 -2.38 5.67
N VAL A 111 -14.08 -3.42 5.98
CA VAL A 111 -14.58 -4.58 6.74
C VAL A 111 -15.04 -4.14 8.14
N ALA A 112 -14.25 -3.34 8.85
CA ALA A 112 -14.60 -2.83 10.16
C ALA A 112 -15.86 -1.93 10.13
N GLN A 113 -15.97 -1.04 9.14
CA GLN A 113 -17.16 -0.18 8.97
C GLN A 113 -18.42 -1.00 8.67
N ALA A 114 -18.31 -1.98 7.76
CA ALA A 114 -19.44 -2.86 7.44
C ALA A 114 -19.84 -3.72 8.65
N ALA A 115 -18.86 -4.26 9.41
CA ALA A 115 -19.10 -5.02 10.62
C ALA A 115 -19.81 -4.17 11.69
N GLN A 116 -19.38 -2.91 11.88
CA GLN A 116 -20.05 -1.99 12.81
C GLN A 116 -21.51 -1.69 12.41
N ALA A 117 -21.77 -1.54 11.11
CA ALA A 117 -23.13 -1.33 10.62
C ALA A 117 -24.04 -2.54 10.88
N LEU A 118 -23.51 -3.76 10.71
CA LEU A 118 -24.24 -4.99 11.04
C LEU A 118 -24.47 -5.15 12.56
N LEU A 119 -23.48 -4.82 13.39
CA LEU A 119 -23.59 -4.82 14.85
C LEU A 119 -24.65 -3.86 15.40
N ALA A 120 -24.81 -2.71 14.75
CA ALA A 120 -25.82 -1.73 15.14
C ALA A 120 -27.25 -2.19 14.81
N ALA A 121 -27.41 -3.07 13.83
CA ALA A 121 -28.70 -3.49 13.30
C ALA A 121 -29.12 -4.91 13.72
N LEU A 122 -28.19 -5.75 14.16
CA LEU A 122 -28.43 -7.17 14.42
C LEU A 122 -27.91 -7.60 15.80
N PRO A 123 -28.56 -8.55 16.48
CA PRO A 123 -28.13 -9.10 17.77
C PRO A 123 -26.98 -10.13 17.55
N ILE A 124 -25.86 -9.68 17.03
CA ILE A 124 -24.68 -10.51 16.73
C ILE A 124 -23.46 -10.01 17.48
N THR A 125 -22.43 -10.85 17.61
CA THR A 125 -21.14 -10.46 18.18
C THR A 125 -20.22 -9.82 17.13
N GLU A 126 -19.18 -9.09 17.59
CA GLU A 126 -18.19 -8.47 16.70
C GLU A 126 -17.46 -9.50 15.81
N GLU A 127 -17.18 -10.69 16.35
CA GLU A 127 -16.58 -11.79 15.60
C GLU A 127 -17.53 -12.28 14.50
N GLN A 128 -18.81 -12.42 14.80
CA GLN A 128 -19.84 -12.84 13.85
C GLN A 128 -20.03 -11.79 12.75
N ALA A 129 -20.10 -10.51 13.08
CA ALA A 129 -20.20 -9.42 12.13
C ALA A 129 -18.98 -9.41 11.17
N THR A 130 -17.78 -9.57 11.72
CA THR A 130 -16.55 -9.62 10.92
C THR A 130 -16.54 -10.84 9.98
N THR A 131 -17.02 -11.98 10.46
CA THR A 131 -17.10 -13.21 9.66
C THR A 131 -18.09 -13.08 8.51
N LEU A 132 -19.28 -12.50 8.77
CA LEU A 132 -20.28 -12.20 7.73
C LEU A 132 -19.71 -11.29 6.64
N VAL A 133 -19.06 -10.19 7.04
CA VAL A 133 -18.47 -9.27 6.07
C VAL A 133 -17.36 -9.93 5.23
N LYS A 134 -16.52 -10.76 5.84
CA LYS A 134 -15.49 -11.53 5.13
C LYS A 134 -16.06 -12.56 4.17
N SER A 135 -17.23 -13.09 4.47
CA SER A 135 -17.99 -14.04 3.61
C SER A 135 -18.78 -13.35 2.50
N GLY A 136 -18.72 -11.99 2.43
CA GLY A 136 -19.34 -11.21 1.37
C GLY A 136 -20.62 -10.47 1.77
N PHE A 137 -21.13 -10.66 2.99
CA PHE A 137 -22.32 -9.98 3.49
C PHE A 137 -21.95 -8.63 4.10
N THR A 138 -21.83 -7.60 3.27
CA THR A 138 -21.38 -6.27 3.69
C THR A 138 -22.50 -5.33 4.12
N ASN A 139 -23.78 -5.72 3.92
CA ASN A 139 -24.96 -4.92 4.25
C ASN A 139 -26.15 -5.83 4.56
N LEU A 140 -27.23 -5.22 5.11
CA LEU A 140 -28.46 -5.93 5.46
C LEU A 140 -29.20 -6.49 4.24
N GLU A 141 -29.10 -5.85 3.08
CA GLU A 141 -29.77 -6.32 1.86
C GLU A 141 -29.21 -7.69 1.43
N GLY A 142 -27.87 -7.85 1.43
CA GLY A 142 -27.25 -9.13 1.11
C GLY A 142 -27.64 -10.24 2.10
N LEU A 143 -27.88 -9.90 3.38
CA LEU A 143 -28.33 -10.86 4.37
C LEU A 143 -29.81 -11.25 4.25
N ARG A 144 -30.65 -10.40 3.64
CA ARG A 144 -32.07 -10.71 3.39
C ARG A 144 -32.25 -11.82 2.34
N ASP A 145 -31.32 -11.89 1.39
CA ASP A 145 -31.34 -12.87 0.32
C ASP A 145 -30.63 -14.19 0.70
N ALA A 146 -29.96 -14.21 1.86
CA ALA A 146 -29.27 -15.39 2.38
C ALA A 146 -30.26 -16.36 3.04
N ASP A 147 -30.02 -17.65 2.85
CA ASP A 147 -30.79 -18.69 3.55
C ASP A 147 -30.30 -18.85 5.00
N VAL A 148 -31.22 -19.30 5.89
CA VAL A 148 -30.90 -19.58 7.29
C VAL A 148 -29.75 -20.59 7.37
N GLN A 149 -29.67 -21.54 6.46
CA GLN A 149 -28.61 -22.54 6.40
C GLN A 149 -27.25 -21.94 6.12
N ASP A 150 -27.19 -20.93 5.25
CA ASP A 150 -25.93 -20.20 4.96
C ASP A 150 -25.40 -19.49 6.22
N LEU A 151 -26.30 -18.93 7.04
CA LEU A 151 -25.92 -18.29 8.30
C LEU A 151 -25.40 -19.30 9.32
N VAL A 152 -26.00 -20.49 9.40
CA VAL A 152 -25.52 -21.59 10.25
C VAL A 152 -24.10 -21.99 9.84
N ASP A 153 -23.86 -22.20 8.54
CA ASP A 153 -22.58 -22.69 8.00
C ASP A 153 -21.46 -21.63 8.13
N ILE A 154 -21.80 -20.36 7.91
CA ILE A 154 -20.81 -19.26 7.95
C ILE A 154 -20.46 -18.87 9.39
N LEU A 155 -21.45 -18.80 10.27
CA LEU A 155 -21.26 -18.33 11.64
C LEU A 155 -20.98 -19.47 12.65
N GLY A 156 -21.20 -20.72 12.25
CA GLY A 156 -21.07 -21.87 13.13
C GLY A 156 -22.05 -21.83 14.33
N ILE A 157 -23.23 -21.26 14.14
CA ILE A 157 -24.28 -21.11 15.16
C ILE A 157 -25.39 -22.15 14.96
N ASP A 158 -26.22 -22.32 15.98
CA ASP A 158 -27.40 -23.17 15.87
C ASP A 158 -28.49 -22.53 14.97
N GLU A 159 -29.37 -23.39 14.45
CA GLU A 159 -30.45 -22.98 13.54
C GLU A 159 -31.43 -22.00 14.20
N ALA A 160 -31.65 -22.09 15.53
CA ALA A 160 -32.50 -21.19 16.27
C ALA A 160 -31.98 -19.75 16.26
N LYS A 161 -30.69 -19.59 16.50
CA LYS A 161 -29.98 -18.29 16.43
C LYS A 161 -29.89 -17.73 15.02
N ALA A 162 -29.68 -18.61 14.04
CA ALA A 162 -29.65 -18.20 12.63
C ALA A 162 -31.01 -17.66 12.17
N ARG A 163 -32.09 -18.27 12.60
CA ARG A 163 -33.47 -17.77 12.38
C ARG A 163 -33.74 -16.42 13.05
N GLU A 164 -33.30 -16.24 14.30
CA GLU A 164 -33.42 -14.96 15.02
C GLU A 164 -32.70 -13.82 14.25
N ILE A 165 -31.51 -14.07 13.78
CA ILE A 165 -30.76 -13.09 12.97
C ILE A 165 -31.48 -12.81 11.65
N HIS A 166 -31.96 -13.84 10.96
CA HIS A 166 -32.67 -13.70 9.69
C HIS A 166 -34.02 -12.97 9.83
N GLU A 167 -34.75 -13.18 10.93
CA GLU A 167 -35.96 -12.43 11.25
C GLU A 167 -35.64 -10.96 11.54
N ALA A 168 -34.60 -10.69 12.32
CA ALA A 168 -34.13 -9.32 12.60
C ALA A 168 -33.72 -8.53 11.35
N VAL A 169 -33.22 -9.22 10.32
CA VAL A 169 -32.89 -8.60 9.02
C VAL A 169 -34.16 -8.27 8.21
N LYS A 170 -35.25 -9.04 8.38
CA LYS A 170 -36.52 -8.84 7.66
C LYS A 170 -37.42 -7.76 8.23
N GLU A 171 -37.35 -7.52 9.54
CA GLU A 171 -38.07 -6.42 10.18
C GLU A 171 -37.29 -5.11 9.96
N PRO A 172 -37.75 -4.16 9.13
CA PRO A 172 -37.18 -2.83 9.10
C PRO A 172 -37.54 -2.18 10.44
N GLU A 173 -36.50 -1.78 11.20
CA GLU A 173 -36.70 -0.95 12.40
C GLU A 173 -37.47 0.31 11.98
N THR A 174 -38.75 0.31 12.24
CA THR A 174 -39.58 1.52 12.28
C THR A 174 -39.18 2.29 13.55
N ALA A 175 -38.04 2.97 13.49
CA ALA A 175 -37.71 3.99 14.45
C ALA A 175 -38.33 5.32 14.01
N GLN A 176 -39.26 5.77 14.78
CA GLN A 176 -39.82 7.13 14.77
C GLN A 176 -38.74 8.20 14.96
#